data_8559126ee3e2e3d0e3184e96d9b5ff22
#
_entry.id   8559126ee3e2e3d0e3184e96d9b5ff22
#
_cell.length_a   1.000
_cell.length_b   1.000
_cell.length_c   1.000
_cell.angle_alpha   90.00
_cell.angle_beta   90.00
_cell.angle_gamma   90.00
#
_symmetry.space_group_name_H-M   'P 1'
#
loop_
_entity.id
_entity.type
_entity.pdbx_description
1 polymer ?
#
loop_
_entity_poly.entity_id
_entity_poly.type
_entity_poly.pdbx_seq_one_letter_code
_entity_poly.pdbx_strand_id
1 'polypeptide(L)'
;MKPILPLALAAVLLAGCNAGRSAMSGAEQVRAGLGDAVTAPLDDFNLRRQLIPTVLLQAEANPYDLRNLNQCSTIGAEVARLDEALGPDTDEPPRQDGSYRSEQAADAAARAALDAIRGTTTDFIPGRSWIRRLSGADQHSRHVQSAIQSGRMRRAFLKGIGMQRNCAPPAAPSWFRPKR
;
A
#
# COMPACT_ATOMS: atom_id res chain seq x y z
N MET A 1 -10.70 29.60 43.83
CA MET A 1 -10.83 28.48 42.86
C MET A 1 -11.00 29.13 41.50
N LYS A 2 -9.95 29.11 40.66
CA LYS A 2 -9.92 29.81 39.35
C LYS A 2 -10.51 28.90 38.26
N PRO A 3 -11.32 29.42 37.32
CA PRO A 3 -11.94 28.60 36.26
C PRO A 3 -10.93 28.33 35.16
N ILE A 4 -10.28 27.18 35.19
CA ILE A 4 -9.35 26.70 34.16
C ILE A 4 -10.14 25.89 33.07
N LEU A 5 -11.41 25.57 33.34
CA LEU A 5 -12.23 24.70 32.49
C LEU A 5 -12.61 25.27 31.10
N PRO A 6 -12.83 26.61 30.90
CA PRO A 6 -13.24 27.12 29.59
C PRO A 6 -12.08 27.22 28.58
N LEU A 7 -10.81 27.24 29.03
CA LEU A 7 -9.67 27.35 28.11
C LEU A 7 -9.35 26.02 27.40
N ALA A 8 -9.63 24.88 28.02
CA ALA A 8 -9.41 23.57 27.44
C ALA A 8 -10.41 23.23 26.32
N LEU A 9 -11.62 23.76 26.42
CA LEU A 9 -12.67 23.51 25.40
C LEU A 9 -12.44 24.31 24.11
N ALA A 10 -11.82 25.50 24.19
CA ALA A 10 -11.52 26.34 23.04
C ALA A 10 -10.35 25.79 22.20
N ALA A 11 -9.39 25.08 22.81
CA ALA A 11 -8.25 24.50 22.12
C ALA A 11 -8.64 23.29 21.24
N VAL A 12 -9.72 22.59 21.55
CA VAL A 12 -10.21 21.44 20.79
C VAL A 12 -10.93 21.89 19.51
N LEU A 13 -11.49 23.09 19.47
CA LEU A 13 -12.23 23.59 18.30
C LEU A 13 -11.33 24.17 17.19
N LEU A 14 -10.09 24.53 17.48
CA LEU A 14 -9.14 25.08 16.50
C LEU A 14 -8.31 24.01 15.78
N ALA A 15 -8.29 22.77 16.25
CA ALA A 15 -7.64 21.64 15.56
C ALA A 15 -8.49 21.06 14.40
N GLY A 16 -9.71 21.56 14.21
CA GLY A 16 -10.71 20.93 13.33
C GLY A 16 -10.57 21.17 11.82
N CYS A 17 -9.73 22.11 11.36
CA CYS A 17 -9.73 22.44 9.93
C CYS A 17 -8.84 21.54 9.05
N ASN A 18 -7.88 20.82 9.60
CA ASN A 18 -7.07 19.86 8.84
C ASN A 18 -7.52 18.38 9.03
N ALA A 19 -8.35 18.11 10.03
CA ALA A 19 -8.85 16.76 10.29
C ALA A 19 -9.90 16.30 9.26
N GLY A 20 -10.54 17.23 8.53
CA GLY A 20 -11.63 16.90 7.60
C GLY A 20 -11.19 16.06 6.39
N ARG A 21 -10.03 16.33 5.82
CA ARG A 21 -9.53 15.57 4.66
C ARG A 21 -9.03 14.19 5.05
N SER A 22 -8.31 14.08 6.17
CA SER A 22 -7.81 12.79 6.67
C SER A 22 -8.95 11.89 7.19
N ALA A 23 -10.01 12.49 7.74
CA ALA A 23 -11.20 11.74 8.15
C ALA A 23 -12.01 11.22 6.96
N MET A 24 -12.03 11.96 5.84
CA MET A 24 -12.72 11.51 4.62
C MET A 24 -11.96 10.35 3.94
N SER A 25 -10.63 10.38 3.86
CA SER A 25 -9.85 9.27 3.31
C SER A 25 -9.96 8.01 4.18
N GLY A 26 -9.94 8.15 5.51
CA GLY A 26 -10.17 7.04 6.44
C GLY A 26 -11.59 6.46 6.33
N ALA A 27 -12.61 7.30 6.15
CA ALA A 27 -13.99 6.84 5.97
C ALA A 27 -14.20 6.10 4.65
N GLU A 28 -13.55 6.53 3.56
CA GLU A 28 -13.58 5.81 2.29
C GLU A 28 -12.85 4.47 2.38
N GLN A 29 -11.70 4.40 3.04
CA GLN A 29 -10.99 3.14 3.29
C GLN A 29 -11.82 2.19 4.15
N VAL A 30 -12.49 2.68 5.20
CA VAL A 30 -13.39 1.86 6.02
C VAL A 30 -14.57 1.37 5.19
N ARG A 31 -15.17 2.20 4.33
CA ARG A 31 -16.25 1.78 3.42
C ARG A 31 -15.82 0.70 2.44
N ALA A 32 -14.67 0.89 1.79
CA ALA A 32 -14.10 -0.11 0.88
C ALA A 32 -13.77 -1.41 1.63
N GLY A 33 -13.16 -1.29 2.81
CA GLY A 33 -12.79 -2.44 3.61
C GLY A 33 -13.97 -3.17 4.28
N LEU A 34 -15.10 -2.50 4.52
CA LEU A 34 -16.33 -3.16 4.97
C LEU A 34 -16.89 -4.08 3.86
N GLY A 35 -16.82 -3.64 2.59
CA GLY A 35 -17.14 -4.50 1.44
C GLY A 35 -16.27 -5.75 1.42
N ASP A 36 -14.97 -5.60 1.65
CA ASP A 36 -14.01 -6.71 1.72
C ASP A 36 -14.26 -7.60 2.95
N ALA A 37 -14.61 -7.04 4.10
CA ALA A 37 -14.90 -7.81 5.30
C ALA A 37 -16.16 -8.69 5.14
N VAL A 38 -17.19 -8.16 4.47
CA VAL A 38 -18.42 -8.93 4.17
C VAL A 38 -18.16 -10.04 3.15
N THR A 39 -17.21 -9.83 2.23
CA THR A 39 -16.82 -10.83 1.21
C THR A 39 -15.68 -11.75 1.66
N ALA A 40 -15.08 -11.53 2.84
CA ALA A 40 -14.00 -12.37 3.37
C ALA A 40 -14.32 -13.89 3.36
N PRO A 41 -15.54 -14.36 3.63
CA PRO A 41 -15.87 -15.77 3.47
C PRO A 41 -15.70 -16.26 2.02
N LEU A 42 -15.99 -15.43 1.02
CA LEU A 42 -15.81 -15.78 -0.40
C LEU A 42 -14.33 -15.95 -0.77
N ASP A 43 -13.46 -15.14 -0.15
CA ASP A 43 -12.01 -15.27 -0.30
C ASP A 43 -11.51 -16.56 0.35
N ASP A 44 -12.06 -16.95 1.52
CA ASP A 44 -11.72 -18.20 2.19
C ASP A 44 -12.10 -19.44 1.38
N PHE A 45 -13.19 -19.38 0.62
CA PHE A 45 -13.57 -20.41 -0.35
C PHE A 45 -12.89 -20.26 -1.69
N ASN A 46 -11.98 -19.27 -1.86
CA ASN A 46 -11.29 -19.00 -3.11
C ASN A 46 -12.25 -18.70 -4.30
N LEU A 47 -13.43 -18.18 -4.01
CA LEU A 47 -14.44 -17.81 -5.00
C LEU A 47 -14.19 -16.44 -5.62
N ARG A 48 -13.41 -15.58 -4.91
CA ARG A 48 -12.99 -14.26 -5.38
C ARG A 48 -11.47 -14.22 -5.41
N ARG A 49 -10.89 -14.43 -6.60
CA ARG A 49 -9.44 -14.30 -6.81
C ARG A 49 -9.11 -12.93 -7.34
N GLN A 50 -8.28 -12.18 -6.63
CA GLN A 50 -7.67 -10.99 -7.19
C GLN A 50 -6.64 -11.39 -8.26
N LEU A 51 -6.74 -10.78 -9.43
CA LEU A 51 -5.76 -10.98 -10.48
C LEU A 51 -4.46 -10.27 -10.09
N ILE A 52 -3.36 -11.02 -10.11
CA ILE A 52 -2.03 -10.45 -9.87
C ILE A 52 -1.63 -9.68 -11.14
N PRO A 53 -1.27 -8.39 -11.05
CA PRO A 53 -0.78 -7.63 -12.19
C PRO A 53 0.39 -8.33 -12.89
N THR A 54 0.38 -8.32 -14.23
CA THR A 54 1.40 -9.01 -15.03
C THR A 54 2.82 -8.52 -14.75
N VAL A 55 3.01 -7.24 -14.43
CA VAL A 55 4.30 -6.68 -14.05
C VAL A 55 4.86 -7.31 -12.77
N LEU A 56 4.00 -7.67 -11.82
CA LEU A 56 4.41 -8.37 -10.60
C LEU A 56 4.75 -9.84 -10.85
N LEU A 57 4.01 -10.52 -11.75
CA LEU A 57 4.33 -11.89 -12.17
C LEU A 57 5.66 -11.95 -12.93
N GLN A 58 5.96 -10.94 -13.76
CA GLN A 58 7.26 -10.82 -14.43
C GLN A 58 8.38 -10.59 -13.42
N ALA A 59 8.15 -9.74 -12.41
CA ALA A 59 9.10 -9.53 -11.33
C ALA A 59 9.33 -10.80 -10.49
N GLU A 60 8.29 -11.60 -10.25
CA GLU A 60 8.39 -12.87 -9.54
C GLU A 60 9.22 -13.88 -10.32
N ALA A 61 9.03 -13.94 -11.63
CA ALA A 61 9.81 -14.85 -12.49
C ALA A 61 11.31 -14.49 -12.50
N ASN A 62 11.66 -13.20 -12.58
CA ASN A 62 13.05 -12.72 -12.51
C ASN A 62 13.11 -11.23 -12.13
N PRO A 63 13.32 -10.88 -10.85
CA PRO A 63 13.35 -9.49 -10.40
C PRO A 63 14.55 -8.70 -10.94
N TYR A 64 15.59 -9.36 -11.40
CA TYR A 64 16.84 -8.75 -11.90
C TYR A 64 16.94 -8.71 -13.43
N ASP A 65 15.89 -9.05 -14.15
CA ASP A 65 15.90 -9.04 -15.61
C ASP A 65 16.04 -7.63 -16.17
N LEU A 66 17.07 -7.41 -16.99
CA LEU A 66 17.38 -6.15 -17.65
C LEU A 66 17.12 -6.19 -19.17
N ARG A 67 16.53 -7.26 -19.71
CA ARG A 67 16.23 -7.35 -21.14
C ARG A 67 15.34 -6.18 -21.55
N ASN A 68 15.73 -5.50 -22.63
CA ASN A 68 15.03 -4.32 -23.17
C ASN A 68 14.98 -3.09 -22.24
N LEU A 69 15.73 -3.08 -21.14
CA LEU A 69 15.86 -1.97 -20.21
C LEU A 69 17.19 -1.24 -20.34
N ASN A 70 17.53 -0.86 -21.58
CA ASN A 70 18.82 -0.25 -21.91
C ASN A 70 18.83 1.28 -21.83
N GLN A 71 17.67 1.91 -21.79
CA GLN A 71 17.49 3.36 -21.78
C GLN A 71 16.79 3.84 -20.51
N CYS A 72 17.06 5.07 -20.10
CA CYS A 72 16.37 5.69 -18.96
C CYS A 72 14.85 5.70 -19.14
N SER A 73 14.36 5.91 -20.36
CA SER A 73 12.92 5.90 -20.67
C SER A 73 12.29 4.54 -20.45
N THR A 74 12.96 3.45 -20.85
CA THR A 74 12.44 2.10 -20.68
C THR A 74 12.47 1.67 -19.22
N ILE A 75 13.52 2.04 -18.47
CA ILE A 75 13.60 1.81 -17.03
C ILE A 75 12.49 2.60 -16.30
N GLY A 76 12.33 3.88 -16.64
CA GLY A 76 11.29 4.73 -16.04
C GLY A 76 9.87 4.23 -16.30
N ALA A 77 9.59 3.76 -17.52
CA ALA A 77 8.30 3.18 -17.85
C ALA A 77 8.02 1.88 -17.07
N GLU A 78 9.03 1.06 -16.82
CA GLU A 78 8.88 -0.16 -16.01
C GLU A 78 8.65 0.18 -14.53
N VAL A 79 9.41 1.16 -13.98
CA VAL A 79 9.21 1.64 -12.62
C VAL A 79 7.79 2.21 -12.45
N ALA A 80 7.31 3.02 -13.39
CA ALA A 80 5.95 3.58 -13.34
C ALA A 80 4.87 2.48 -13.30
N ARG A 81 5.01 1.39 -14.07
CA ARG A 81 4.09 0.25 -14.00
C ARG A 81 4.14 -0.48 -12.65
N LEU A 82 5.32 -0.56 -12.04
CA LEU A 82 5.48 -1.12 -10.70
C LEU A 82 4.87 -0.21 -9.64
N ASP A 83 4.99 1.12 -9.78
CA ASP A 83 4.37 2.10 -8.88
C ASP A 83 2.84 2.04 -8.95
N GLU A 84 2.27 1.88 -10.16
CA GLU A 84 0.82 1.66 -10.34
C GLU A 84 0.33 0.39 -9.62
N ALA A 85 1.10 -0.69 -9.69
CA ALA A 85 0.73 -1.98 -9.10
C ALA A 85 0.96 -2.07 -7.58
N LEU A 86 1.99 -1.38 -7.06
CA LEU A 86 2.46 -1.47 -5.67
C LEU A 86 2.05 -0.28 -4.81
N GLY A 87 1.59 0.81 -5.43
CA GLY A 87 1.41 2.09 -4.79
C GLY A 87 2.72 2.84 -4.51
N PRO A 88 2.65 3.95 -3.74
CA PRO A 88 3.78 4.83 -3.46
C PRO A 88 5.02 4.10 -2.95
N ASP A 89 6.20 4.57 -3.37
CA ASP A 89 7.47 3.99 -2.93
C ASP A 89 7.97 4.66 -1.63
N THR A 90 8.85 3.97 -0.93
CA THR A 90 9.46 4.44 0.32
C THR A 90 10.37 5.67 0.14
N ASP A 91 10.79 5.96 -1.08
CA ASP A 91 11.63 7.11 -1.42
C ASP A 91 10.84 8.36 -1.84
N GLU A 92 9.49 8.29 -1.85
CA GLU A 92 8.69 9.48 -2.09
C GLU A 92 8.86 10.50 -0.96
N PRO A 93 9.16 11.77 -1.30
CA PRO A 93 9.31 12.79 -0.28
C PRO A 93 7.98 13.01 0.44
N PRO A 94 8.00 13.19 1.79
CA PRO A 94 6.81 13.59 2.52
C PRO A 94 6.21 14.85 1.91
N ARG A 95 4.88 14.88 1.75
CA ARG A 95 4.21 16.10 1.29
C ARG A 95 4.52 17.26 2.24
N GLN A 96 4.90 18.41 1.69
CA GLN A 96 5.36 19.57 2.46
C GLN A 96 4.29 20.19 3.35
N ASP A 97 3.02 19.89 3.12
CA ASP A 97 1.86 20.38 3.87
C ASP A 97 1.60 19.63 5.19
N GLY A 98 2.46 18.69 5.55
CA GLY A 98 2.30 17.88 6.77
C GLY A 98 1.14 16.87 6.71
N SER A 99 0.39 16.83 5.60
CA SER A 99 -0.74 15.91 5.40
C SER A 99 -0.32 14.45 5.45
N TYR A 100 0.91 14.16 5.04
CA TYR A 100 1.44 12.79 4.98
C TYR A 100 1.40 12.06 6.33
N ARG A 101 1.74 12.74 7.44
CA ARG A 101 1.71 12.10 8.77
C ARG A 101 0.30 11.87 9.27
N SER A 102 -0.61 12.81 9.02
CA SER A 102 -2.01 12.68 9.41
C SER A 102 -2.75 11.66 8.55
N GLU A 103 -2.47 11.59 7.25
CA GLU A 103 -2.98 10.56 6.35
C GLU A 103 -2.45 9.18 6.73
N GLN A 104 -1.15 9.05 7.00
CA GLN A 104 -0.54 7.79 7.43
C GLN A 104 -1.10 7.30 8.78
N ALA A 105 -1.34 8.21 9.72
CA ALA A 105 -1.97 7.87 11.00
C ALA A 105 -3.44 7.46 10.81
N ALA A 106 -4.19 8.17 9.96
CA ALA A 106 -5.57 7.83 9.61
C ALA A 106 -5.67 6.48 8.90
N ASP A 107 -4.75 6.21 7.97
CA ASP A 107 -4.65 4.94 7.26
C ASP A 107 -4.29 3.79 8.21
N ALA A 108 -3.36 4.00 9.14
CA ALA A 108 -3.00 3.01 10.15
C ALA A 108 -4.18 2.71 11.08
N ALA A 109 -4.91 3.74 11.52
CA ALA A 109 -6.10 3.58 12.34
C ALA A 109 -7.23 2.87 11.59
N ALA A 110 -7.45 3.21 10.31
CA ALA A 110 -8.43 2.55 9.46
C ALA A 110 -8.10 1.07 9.25
N ARG A 111 -6.84 0.74 8.99
CA ARG A 111 -6.39 -0.66 8.86
C ARG A 111 -6.57 -1.43 10.17
N ALA A 112 -6.18 -0.86 11.31
CA ALA A 112 -6.38 -1.50 12.62
C ALA A 112 -7.86 -1.76 12.92
N ALA A 113 -8.75 -0.81 12.57
CA ALA A 113 -10.19 -0.99 12.72
C ALA A 113 -10.72 -2.10 11.81
N LEU A 114 -10.27 -2.17 10.55
CA LEU A 114 -10.64 -3.21 9.60
C LEU A 114 -10.14 -4.60 10.04
N ASP A 115 -8.92 -4.66 10.57
CA ASP A 115 -8.35 -5.92 11.07
C ASP A 115 -9.11 -6.40 12.31
N ALA A 116 -9.53 -5.49 13.18
CA ALA A 116 -10.39 -5.83 14.33
C ALA A 116 -11.77 -6.36 13.87
N ILE A 117 -12.38 -5.74 12.85
CA ILE A 117 -13.64 -6.20 12.27
C ILE A 117 -13.46 -7.56 11.60
N ARG A 118 -12.41 -7.74 10.82
CA ARG A 118 -12.09 -9.03 10.18
C ARG A 118 -11.85 -10.12 11.22
N GLY A 119 -11.10 -9.83 12.30
CA GLY A 119 -10.88 -10.76 13.40
C GLY A 119 -12.21 -11.23 14.00
N THR A 120 -13.09 -10.30 14.35
CA THR A 120 -14.38 -10.65 14.98
C THR A 120 -15.34 -11.39 14.06
N THR A 121 -15.37 -11.07 12.76
CA THR A 121 -16.27 -11.73 11.80
C THR A 121 -15.74 -13.10 11.35
N THR A 122 -14.42 -13.31 11.39
CA THR A 122 -13.80 -14.51 10.85
C THR A 122 -13.47 -15.56 11.91
N ASP A 123 -13.28 -15.16 13.18
CA ASP A 123 -13.03 -16.10 14.29
C ASP A 123 -14.27 -16.92 14.68
N PHE A 124 -15.46 -16.50 14.25
CA PHE A 124 -16.71 -17.21 14.51
C PHE A 124 -16.92 -18.46 13.63
N ILE A 125 -16.10 -18.65 12.59
CA ILE A 125 -16.22 -19.83 11.71
C ILE A 125 -15.23 -20.93 12.19
N PRO A 126 -15.72 -21.96 12.91
CA PRO A 126 -14.87 -23.07 13.31
C PRO A 126 -14.34 -23.80 12.05
N GLY A 127 -13.06 -24.09 12.02
CA GLY A 127 -12.43 -24.78 10.88
C GLY A 127 -12.02 -23.89 9.71
N ARG A 128 -12.08 -22.54 9.83
CA ARG A 128 -11.70 -21.59 8.78
C ARG A 128 -10.31 -21.86 8.20
N SER A 129 -9.32 -22.17 9.05
CA SER A 129 -7.96 -22.51 8.59
C SER A 129 -7.95 -23.75 7.69
N TRP A 130 -8.82 -24.69 7.97
CA TRP A 130 -8.98 -25.92 7.18
C TRP A 130 -9.63 -25.64 5.82
N ILE A 131 -10.71 -24.83 5.82
CA ILE A 131 -11.39 -24.37 4.61
C ILE A 131 -10.41 -23.63 3.68
N ARG A 132 -9.63 -22.69 4.21
CA ARG A 132 -8.62 -21.94 3.44
C ARG A 132 -7.56 -22.85 2.80
N ARG A 133 -7.12 -23.88 3.52
CA ARG A 133 -6.17 -24.88 2.99
C ARG A 133 -6.79 -25.70 1.86
N LEU A 134 -8.02 -26.18 2.07
CA LEU A 134 -8.71 -27.02 1.09
C LEU A 134 -9.12 -26.25 -0.17
N SER A 135 -9.56 -24.99 -0.02
CA SER A 135 -9.95 -24.14 -1.16
C SER A 135 -8.76 -23.58 -1.95
N GLY A 136 -7.53 -23.69 -1.42
CA GLY A 136 -6.33 -23.08 -2.01
C GLY A 136 -6.21 -21.57 -1.78
N ALA A 137 -7.05 -20.95 -0.96
CA ALA A 137 -6.99 -19.52 -0.64
C ALA A 137 -5.67 -19.15 0.02
N ASP A 138 -5.11 -20.00 0.88
CA ASP A 138 -3.80 -19.79 1.50
C ASP A 138 -2.66 -19.82 0.49
N GLN A 139 -2.75 -20.70 -0.51
CA GLN A 139 -1.74 -20.76 -1.58
C GLN A 139 -1.80 -19.52 -2.46
N HIS A 140 -3.00 -19.07 -2.81
CA HIS A 140 -3.18 -17.84 -3.59
C HIS A 140 -2.68 -16.61 -2.83
N SER A 141 -2.99 -16.49 -1.53
CA SER A 141 -2.51 -15.39 -0.69
C SER A 141 -0.98 -15.35 -0.61
N ARG A 142 -0.32 -16.51 -0.47
CA ARG A 142 1.15 -16.60 -0.49
C ARG A 142 1.73 -16.20 -1.84
N HIS A 143 1.10 -16.59 -2.94
CA HIS A 143 1.51 -16.22 -4.29
C HIS A 143 1.42 -14.70 -4.50
N VAL A 144 0.31 -14.06 -4.09
CA VAL A 144 0.17 -12.60 -4.12
C VAL A 144 1.27 -11.90 -3.33
N GLN A 145 1.57 -12.37 -2.11
CA GLN A 145 2.63 -11.80 -1.27
C GLN A 145 4.02 -11.96 -1.89
N SER A 146 4.31 -13.12 -2.48
CA SER A 146 5.55 -13.38 -3.21
C SER A 146 5.72 -12.42 -4.38
N ALA A 147 4.67 -12.25 -5.20
CA ALA A 147 4.69 -11.34 -6.34
C ALA A 147 4.88 -9.87 -5.92
N ILE A 148 4.23 -9.43 -4.82
CA ILE A 148 4.42 -8.09 -4.26
C ILE A 148 5.87 -7.87 -3.80
N GLN A 149 6.45 -8.83 -3.09
CA GLN A 149 7.84 -8.73 -2.62
C GLN A 149 8.81 -8.66 -3.80
N SER A 150 8.62 -9.52 -4.79
CA SER A 150 9.44 -9.52 -6.01
C SER A 150 9.30 -8.21 -6.79
N GLY A 151 8.10 -7.66 -6.87
CA GLY A 151 7.84 -6.34 -7.46
C GLY A 151 8.59 -5.22 -6.75
N ARG A 152 8.57 -5.19 -5.42
CA ARG A 152 9.33 -4.21 -4.61
C ARG A 152 10.83 -4.35 -4.83
N MET A 153 11.34 -5.57 -4.86
CA MET A 153 12.75 -5.86 -5.13
C MET A 153 13.15 -5.38 -6.52
N ARG A 154 12.34 -5.70 -7.54
CA ARG A 154 12.57 -5.23 -8.91
C ARG A 154 12.58 -3.72 -9.00
N ARG A 155 11.62 -3.03 -8.38
CA ARG A 155 11.53 -1.57 -8.35
C ARG A 155 12.79 -0.95 -7.77
N ALA A 156 13.23 -1.41 -6.61
CA ALA A 156 14.45 -0.92 -5.96
C ALA A 156 15.70 -1.18 -6.82
N PHE A 157 15.79 -2.37 -7.42
CA PHE A 157 16.89 -2.73 -8.33
C PHE A 157 16.93 -1.81 -9.56
N LEU A 158 15.81 -1.59 -10.23
CA LEU A 158 15.73 -0.74 -11.42
C LEU A 158 16.07 0.72 -11.11
N LYS A 159 15.60 1.26 -9.97
CA LYS A 159 15.99 2.60 -9.51
C LYS A 159 17.49 2.70 -9.23
N GLY A 160 18.10 1.65 -8.68
CA GLY A 160 19.55 1.57 -8.50
C GLY A 160 20.33 1.58 -9.84
N ILE A 161 19.87 0.81 -10.82
CA ILE A 161 20.44 0.81 -12.17
C ILE A 161 20.27 2.17 -12.85
N GLY A 162 19.11 2.78 -12.72
CA GLY A 162 18.83 4.11 -13.26
C GLY A 162 19.74 5.19 -12.64
N MET A 163 19.95 5.14 -11.33
CA MET A 163 20.89 6.02 -10.64
C MET A 163 22.33 5.84 -11.15
N GLN A 164 22.77 4.59 -11.32
CA GLN A 164 24.11 4.29 -11.88
C GLN A 164 24.27 4.85 -13.30
N ARG A 165 23.21 4.83 -14.10
CA ARG A 165 23.19 5.36 -15.48
C ARG A 165 22.90 6.85 -15.56
N ASN A 166 22.87 7.54 -14.43
CA ASN A 166 22.58 8.97 -14.35
C ASN A 166 21.20 9.36 -14.91
N CYS A 167 20.21 8.48 -14.78
CA CYS A 167 18.82 8.73 -15.18
C CYS A 167 18.12 9.66 -14.19
N ALA A 168 17.15 10.44 -14.68
CA ALA A 168 16.22 11.18 -13.80
C ALA A 168 15.11 10.27 -13.25
N PRO A 169 14.46 10.66 -12.13
CA PRO A 169 13.22 10.02 -11.70
C PRO A 169 12.16 10.01 -12.84
N PRO A 170 11.32 8.97 -12.96
CA PRO A 170 11.15 7.82 -12.04
C PRO A 170 12.16 6.68 -12.23
N ALA A 171 13.04 6.72 -13.24
CA ALA A 171 14.04 5.68 -13.48
C ALA A 171 15.11 5.60 -12.36
N ALA A 172 15.24 6.62 -11.53
CA ALA A 172 16.09 6.69 -10.36
C ALA A 172 15.27 7.10 -9.14
N PRO A 173 15.82 6.99 -7.90
CA PRO A 173 15.13 7.44 -6.70
C PRO A 173 14.68 8.91 -6.78
N SER A 174 13.58 9.25 -6.14
CA SER A 174 12.95 10.58 -6.22
C SER A 174 13.88 11.72 -5.77
N TRP A 175 14.80 11.44 -4.86
CA TRP A 175 15.80 12.39 -4.35
C TRP A 175 17.02 12.52 -5.27
N PHE A 176 17.24 11.62 -6.24
CA PHE A 176 18.41 11.64 -7.10
C PHE A 176 18.34 12.78 -8.11
N ARG A 177 19.48 13.44 -8.30
CA ARG A 177 19.65 14.50 -9.31
C ARG A 177 20.75 14.08 -10.27
N PRO A 178 20.43 13.91 -11.57
CA PRO A 178 21.42 13.58 -12.59
C PRO A 178 22.53 14.63 -12.67
N LYS A 179 23.76 14.18 -12.84
CA LYS A 179 24.90 15.05 -13.12
C LYS A 179 24.80 15.58 -14.56
N ARG A 180 25.05 16.87 -14.74
CA ARG A 180 25.14 17.52 -16.05
C ARG A 180 26.47 17.22 -16.71
#